data_4c42183eb10fd0428a29f3a596c6d700
#
_entry.id   4c42183eb10fd0428a29f3a596c6d700
#
_cell.length_a   1.000
_cell.length_b   1.000
_cell.length_c   1.000
_cell.angle_alpha   90.00
_cell.angle_beta   90.00
_cell.angle_gamma   90.00
#
_symmetry.space_group_name_H-M   'P 1'
#
loop_
_entity.id
_entity.type
_entity.pdbx_description
1 polymer ?
#
loop_
_entity_poly.entity_id
_entity_poly.type
_entity_poly.pdbx_seq_one_letter_code
_entity_poly.pdbx_strand_id
1 'polypeptide(L)'
;MVPGVVVTQGPGAPHFEDSNDPRPATHGQSWHNAPSTAPQPAAGTGWSQQPHYPAAQDFGQLPQQQPWLPVQAAPPPAVPTEPREYHDFLKTPRMQWWRPLAALAMAGASFLVVNVVFGFIAMGYDLAAGNATVEDYGSIANFKVTPALFLANNLALASAIPISMLTQWACFGQRPRWLSSVAGGFRWKWFAECALWLLPVYLLSFGLDLIMNFGALDLQVRSSTLFMIVVIVLTTPLQAAGEEYLLRGLGARAIAAWLPRTAGLVVGTAVTALIFMSLHGAGDPWLNVFYVIFAVVASLLAWRTGGLEAAIAMHVVNNLTAMTLLPFMYISTIFNRQAGTGNALLLVQMAFMFAGAALVLWRAQRRSVLTSAAPAWPVAPANALAASGQVPSGPPSAQPSAPVPSGHFPQTPPGQHAFRQASPGQLSSGQPSPGGHSSGQPSPGQLSSGQASTPFQPGHGPTAPHQQGHGPTAPNQQGPGPTA
;
A
#
# COMPACT_ATOMS: atom_id res chain seq x y z
N MET A 1 -38.63 -30.83 5.13
CA MET A 1 -39.41 -30.82 3.88
C MET A 1 -38.55 -30.22 2.81
N VAL A 2 -38.02 -31.04 1.91
CA VAL A 2 -37.29 -30.73 0.68
C VAL A 2 -38.15 -31.22 -0.48
N PRO A 3 -38.23 -30.51 -1.59
CA PRO A 3 -38.34 -31.14 -2.88
C PRO A 3 -37.09 -30.84 -3.69
N GLY A 4 -36.26 -31.71 -4.17
CA GLY A 4 -36.47 -32.72 -5.18
C GLY A 4 -36.31 -32.10 -6.57
N VAL A 5 -35.06 -32.10 -7.16
CA VAL A 5 -34.88 -31.83 -8.60
C VAL A 5 -34.26 -33.06 -9.23
N VAL A 6 -35.00 -33.52 -10.20
CA VAL A 6 -34.81 -34.70 -11.03
C VAL A 6 -33.70 -34.46 -12.05
N VAL A 7 -32.82 -35.45 -12.17
CA VAL A 7 -31.84 -35.61 -13.24
C VAL A 7 -32.51 -36.26 -14.43
N THR A 8 -32.38 -35.69 -15.63
CA THR A 8 -32.61 -36.41 -16.88
C THR A 8 -31.34 -36.45 -17.71
N GLN A 9 -30.91 -37.67 -18.00
CA GLN A 9 -29.81 -38.04 -18.90
C GLN A 9 -30.29 -38.04 -20.37
N GLY A 10 -29.35 -37.66 -21.23
CA GLY A 10 -28.91 -38.28 -22.46
C GLY A 10 -29.70 -37.98 -23.75
N PRO A 11 -29.26 -38.39 -24.94
CA PRO A 11 -27.94 -38.93 -25.34
C PRO A 11 -27.42 -38.34 -26.66
N GLY A 12 -26.19 -38.70 -27.06
CA GLY A 12 -25.84 -38.88 -28.47
C GLY A 12 -24.73 -38.00 -29.03
N ALA A 13 -23.54 -38.57 -29.07
CA ALA A 13 -22.50 -38.18 -30.05
C ALA A 13 -22.89 -38.68 -31.46
N PRO A 14 -22.32 -38.13 -32.52
CA PRO A 14 -21.37 -38.97 -33.27
C PRO A 14 -20.05 -38.33 -33.64
N HIS A 15 -19.09 -39.22 -33.72
CA HIS A 15 -17.82 -39.13 -34.42
C HIS A 15 -17.96 -38.66 -35.86
N PHE A 16 -16.98 -37.94 -36.36
CA PHE A 16 -16.44 -38.14 -37.70
C PHE A 16 -14.93 -37.86 -37.68
N GLU A 17 -14.26 -38.86 -38.25
CA GLU A 17 -12.86 -39.00 -38.55
C GLU A 17 -12.41 -38.08 -39.69
N ASP A 18 -11.15 -37.70 -39.55
CA ASP A 18 -10.06 -37.89 -40.51
C ASP A 18 -10.11 -37.19 -41.89
N SER A 19 -9.10 -36.46 -42.18
CA SER A 19 -8.17 -36.72 -43.24
C SER A 19 -7.46 -35.47 -43.77
N ASN A 20 -6.14 -35.63 -43.78
CA ASN A 20 -5.19 -35.14 -44.82
C ASN A 20 -4.70 -33.70 -44.83
N ASP A 21 -3.51 -33.59 -44.27
CA ASP A 21 -2.37 -32.86 -44.85
C ASP A 21 -2.17 -33.28 -46.34
N PRO A 22 -1.73 -32.43 -47.27
CA PRO A 22 -0.29 -32.29 -47.48
C PRO A 22 0.20 -30.88 -47.86
N ARG A 23 1.44 -30.60 -47.42
CA ARG A 23 2.37 -29.70 -48.12
C ARG A 23 2.72 -30.26 -49.52
N PRO A 24 3.15 -29.37 -50.47
CA PRO A 24 4.56 -29.26 -50.78
C PRO A 24 5.00 -27.79 -51.00
N ALA A 25 6.15 -27.39 -50.56
CA ALA A 25 7.50 -27.58 -51.08
C ALA A 25 7.80 -26.86 -52.43
N THR A 26 8.71 -25.92 -52.28
CA THR A 26 9.91 -25.69 -53.10
C THR A 26 9.86 -24.87 -54.37
N HIS A 27 11.00 -24.20 -54.49
CA HIS A 27 11.70 -23.69 -55.70
C HIS A 27 11.35 -22.26 -56.10
N GLY A 28 12.29 -21.42 -56.42
CA GLY A 28 13.72 -21.57 -56.67
C GLY A 28 14.28 -20.22 -57.11
N GLN A 29 15.43 -20.02 -56.71
CA GLN A 29 16.62 -19.52 -57.36
C GLN A 29 16.50 -18.93 -58.77
N SER A 30 17.15 -17.81 -58.99
CA SER A 30 18.37 -17.67 -59.79
C SER A 30 18.64 -16.18 -60.09
N TRP A 31 19.77 -15.66 -59.71
CA TRP A 31 21.08 -15.52 -60.29
C TRP A 31 21.06 -15.11 -61.80
N HIS A 32 21.67 -14.01 -62.07
CA HIS A 32 22.69 -13.73 -63.09
C HIS A 32 22.74 -12.23 -63.37
N ASN A 33 23.76 -11.59 -63.29
CA ASN A 33 25.15 -11.56 -63.69
C ASN A 33 25.49 -10.17 -64.25
N ALA A 34 26.59 -9.66 -63.80
CA ALA A 34 27.36 -8.55 -64.36
C ALA A 34 28.08 -9.07 -65.65
N PRO A 35 29.02 -8.38 -66.26
CA PRO A 35 29.25 -6.97 -66.59
C PRO A 35 29.55 -6.79 -68.09
N SER A 36 29.66 -5.58 -68.62
CA SER A 36 30.25 -5.35 -69.94
C SER A 36 31.12 -4.08 -69.92
N THR A 37 32.35 -4.33 -70.24
CA THR A 37 33.50 -3.49 -70.45
C THR A 37 33.46 -2.76 -71.81
N ALA A 38 33.86 -1.48 -71.79
CA ALA A 38 34.76 -0.72 -72.68
C ALA A 38 34.48 -0.66 -74.17
N PRO A 39 35.09 0.22 -74.93
CA PRO A 39 36.22 1.12 -74.67
C PRO A 39 36.06 2.57 -75.25
N GLN A 40 37.00 3.44 -74.87
CA GLN A 40 37.26 4.78 -75.43
C GLN A 40 37.73 4.68 -76.91
N PRO A 41 37.65 5.84 -77.64
CA PRO A 41 38.85 6.29 -78.35
C PRO A 41 39.19 7.77 -78.15
N ALA A 42 40.41 8.07 -78.44
CA ALA A 42 41.25 9.19 -78.16
C ALA A 42 41.07 10.42 -79.04
N ALA A 43 41.51 11.53 -78.44
CA ALA A 43 42.22 12.67 -78.96
C ALA A 43 41.64 13.53 -80.09
N GLY A 44 41.46 14.76 -79.82
CA GLY A 44 41.32 15.87 -80.77
C GLY A 44 41.61 17.20 -80.10
N THR A 45 42.78 17.72 -80.34
CA THR A 45 43.33 19.04 -79.99
C THR A 45 42.55 20.19 -80.66
N GLY A 46 42.14 21.20 -79.90
CA GLY A 46 41.57 22.41 -80.44
C GLY A 46 41.41 23.50 -79.39
N TRP A 47 42.28 24.50 -79.43
CA TRP A 47 42.29 25.70 -78.63
C TRP A 47 41.15 26.63 -79.02
N SER A 48 40.24 27.00 -78.11
CA SER A 48 39.53 28.28 -78.16
C SER A 48 39.11 28.65 -76.75
N GLN A 49 39.75 29.70 -76.26
CA GLN A 49 39.38 30.33 -75.00
C GLN A 49 38.07 31.11 -75.20
N GLN A 50 37.03 30.71 -74.51
CA GLN A 50 35.84 31.58 -74.26
C GLN A 50 35.79 31.94 -72.77
N PRO A 51 35.39 33.14 -72.43
CA PRO A 51 35.29 33.56 -70.97
C PRO A 51 34.24 32.73 -70.29
N HIS A 52 34.61 32.09 -69.21
CA HIS A 52 33.65 31.41 -68.32
C HIS A 52 32.84 32.45 -67.57
N TYR A 53 31.56 32.52 -67.87
CA TYR A 53 30.56 32.98 -66.93
C TYR A 53 30.35 31.87 -65.91
N PRO A 54 30.34 32.19 -64.59
CA PRO A 54 30.01 31.16 -63.60
C PRO A 54 28.58 30.67 -63.84
N ALA A 55 28.44 29.38 -64.06
CA ALA A 55 27.16 28.71 -64.16
C ALA A 55 26.27 29.11 -62.97
N ALA A 56 25.02 29.43 -63.24
CA ALA A 56 24.00 29.64 -62.22
C ALA A 56 24.09 28.47 -61.20
N GLN A 57 24.34 28.81 -59.95
CA GLN A 57 24.31 27.84 -58.87
C GLN A 57 22.93 27.19 -58.92
N ASP A 58 22.92 25.92 -59.17
CA ASP A 58 21.75 25.06 -59.02
C ASP A 58 21.22 25.28 -57.61
N PHE A 59 20.17 26.07 -57.50
CA PHE A 59 19.42 26.18 -56.24
C PHE A 59 18.84 24.80 -55.98
N GLY A 60 19.65 24.03 -55.20
CA GLY A 60 19.32 22.67 -54.81
C GLY A 60 17.86 22.61 -54.42
N GLN A 61 17.21 21.58 -54.92
CA GLN A 61 15.84 21.21 -54.57
C GLN A 61 15.59 21.46 -53.11
N LEU A 62 14.66 22.39 -52.77
CA LEU A 62 14.17 22.55 -51.43
C LEU A 62 13.85 21.17 -50.87
N PRO A 63 14.32 20.83 -49.66
CA PRO A 63 14.00 19.53 -49.05
C PRO A 63 12.50 19.33 -49.17
N GLN A 64 12.05 18.30 -49.87
CA GLN A 64 10.63 17.95 -49.93
C GLN A 64 10.20 17.80 -48.46
N GLN A 65 9.28 18.71 -48.04
CA GLN A 65 8.63 18.61 -46.75
C GLN A 65 8.01 17.21 -46.67
N GLN A 66 8.62 16.34 -45.88
CA GLN A 66 8.02 15.05 -45.59
C GLN A 66 6.61 15.29 -45.08
N PRO A 67 5.60 14.60 -45.60
CA PRO A 67 4.24 14.70 -45.11
C PRO A 67 4.28 14.54 -43.58
N TRP A 68 3.72 15.52 -42.86
CA TRP A 68 3.59 15.47 -41.40
C TRP A 68 2.81 14.21 -41.04
N LEU A 69 3.50 13.11 -40.74
CA LEU A 69 2.86 11.99 -40.09
C LEU A 69 2.32 12.51 -38.76
N PRO A 70 1.04 12.29 -38.45
CA PRO A 70 0.51 12.71 -37.17
C PRO A 70 1.35 12.07 -36.07
N VAL A 71 2.08 12.89 -35.32
CA VAL A 71 2.84 12.44 -34.15
C VAL A 71 1.80 11.86 -33.21
N GLN A 72 1.79 10.54 -33.08
CA GLN A 72 0.92 9.87 -32.14
C GLN A 72 1.25 10.40 -30.75
N ALA A 73 0.30 11.11 -30.12
CA ALA A 73 0.48 11.66 -28.78
C ALA A 73 0.88 10.52 -27.83
N ALA A 74 2.01 10.68 -27.14
CA ALA A 74 2.44 9.70 -26.16
C ALA A 74 1.34 9.45 -25.12
N PRO A 75 1.11 8.20 -24.72
CA PRO A 75 0.06 7.92 -23.74
C PRO A 75 0.33 8.69 -22.43
N PRO A 76 -0.71 9.20 -21.77
CA PRO A 76 -0.56 9.98 -20.55
C PRO A 76 0.24 9.20 -19.49
N PRO A 77 1.05 9.87 -18.66
CA PRO A 77 1.88 9.20 -17.65
C PRO A 77 1.03 8.45 -16.62
N ALA A 78 1.52 7.28 -16.20
CA ALA A 78 0.87 6.44 -15.19
C ALA A 78 1.24 6.81 -13.75
N VAL A 79 2.14 7.78 -13.57
CA VAL A 79 2.59 8.28 -12.26
C VAL A 79 2.29 9.78 -12.15
N PRO A 80 2.24 10.34 -10.93
CA PRO A 80 1.91 11.75 -10.74
C PRO A 80 2.83 12.70 -11.49
N THR A 81 2.24 13.74 -12.06
CA THR A 81 2.91 14.89 -12.70
C THR A 81 3.13 16.06 -11.76
N GLU A 82 2.53 16.01 -10.57
CA GLU A 82 2.67 16.97 -9.48
C GLU A 82 3.09 16.25 -8.21
N PRO A 83 3.72 16.92 -7.24
CA PRO A 83 4.06 16.30 -5.95
C PRO A 83 2.81 15.75 -5.25
N ARG A 84 2.75 14.42 -5.09
CA ARG A 84 1.66 13.70 -4.42
C ARG A 84 2.20 12.91 -3.24
N GLU A 85 1.45 12.92 -2.15
CA GLU A 85 1.69 12.08 -0.98
C GLU A 85 1.28 10.64 -1.27
N TYR A 86 1.71 9.73 -0.42
CA TYR A 86 1.53 8.29 -0.61
C TYR A 86 0.07 7.87 -0.87
N HIS A 87 -0.88 8.34 -0.04
CA HIS A 87 -2.30 8.00 -0.20
C HIS A 87 -2.93 8.57 -1.48
N ASP A 88 -2.36 9.63 -2.03
CA ASP A 88 -2.86 10.38 -3.20
C ASP A 88 -2.18 9.97 -4.52
N PHE A 89 -1.26 8.97 -4.46
CA PHE A 89 -0.34 8.65 -5.54
C PHE A 89 -0.99 7.96 -6.76
N LEU A 90 -2.26 7.52 -6.65
CA LEU A 90 -3.05 7.00 -7.78
C LEU A 90 -3.72 8.10 -8.60
N LYS A 91 -3.74 9.35 -8.14
CA LYS A 91 -4.26 10.51 -8.89
C LYS A 91 -3.26 10.93 -9.96
N THR A 92 -3.41 10.37 -11.13
CA THR A 92 -2.54 10.53 -12.29
C THR A 92 -3.37 10.93 -13.50
N PRO A 93 -2.75 11.42 -14.60
CA PRO A 93 -3.47 11.69 -15.85
C PRO A 93 -4.20 10.48 -16.44
N ARG A 94 -3.84 9.25 -16.04
CA ARG A 94 -4.53 8.01 -16.43
C ARG A 94 -5.73 7.66 -15.55
N MET A 95 -5.93 8.37 -14.43
CA MET A 95 -7.00 8.06 -13.50
C MET A 95 -8.37 8.17 -14.18
N GLN A 96 -9.19 7.14 -14.04
CA GLN A 96 -10.59 7.07 -14.46
C GLN A 96 -11.42 6.55 -13.29
N TRP A 97 -12.65 7.03 -13.15
CA TRP A 97 -13.49 6.77 -11.97
C TRP A 97 -13.71 5.28 -11.66
N TRP A 98 -13.77 4.42 -12.68
CA TRP A 98 -14.01 2.99 -12.53
C TRP A 98 -12.76 2.17 -12.14
N ARG A 99 -11.55 2.70 -12.37
CA ARG A 99 -10.28 1.97 -12.12
C ARG A 99 -10.07 1.59 -10.66
N PRO A 100 -10.36 2.45 -9.67
CA PRO A 100 -10.31 2.05 -8.26
C PRO A 100 -11.30 0.94 -7.93
N LEU A 101 -12.53 1.00 -8.48
CA LEU A 101 -13.53 -0.05 -8.28
C LEU A 101 -13.06 -1.39 -8.84
N ALA A 102 -12.56 -1.39 -10.07
CA ALA A 102 -11.99 -2.57 -10.71
C ALA A 102 -10.81 -3.14 -9.90
N ALA A 103 -9.94 -2.26 -9.36
CA ALA A 103 -8.81 -2.68 -8.55
C ALA A 103 -9.25 -3.32 -7.23
N LEU A 104 -10.23 -2.74 -6.53
CA LEU A 104 -10.78 -3.31 -5.30
C LEU A 104 -11.46 -4.66 -5.56
N ALA A 105 -12.26 -4.76 -6.62
CA ALA A 105 -12.93 -6.00 -7.00
C ALA A 105 -11.93 -7.09 -7.40
N MET A 106 -10.95 -6.75 -8.25
CA MET A 106 -9.93 -7.72 -8.71
C MET A 106 -9.05 -8.21 -7.56
N ALA A 107 -8.55 -7.29 -6.71
CA ALA A 107 -7.73 -7.67 -5.57
C ALA A 107 -8.53 -8.50 -4.56
N GLY A 108 -9.76 -8.10 -4.24
CA GLY A 108 -10.65 -8.83 -3.33
C GLY A 108 -10.99 -10.23 -3.84
N ALA A 109 -11.37 -10.37 -5.12
CA ALA A 109 -11.67 -11.67 -5.71
C ALA A 109 -10.43 -12.57 -5.76
N SER A 110 -9.27 -12.04 -6.21
CA SER A 110 -8.02 -12.82 -6.25
C SER A 110 -7.58 -13.27 -4.87
N PHE A 111 -7.67 -12.39 -3.88
CA PHE A 111 -7.33 -12.69 -2.50
C PHE A 111 -8.26 -13.76 -1.91
N LEU A 112 -9.58 -13.67 -2.15
CA LEU A 112 -10.54 -14.67 -1.72
C LEU A 112 -10.24 -16.05 -2.33
N VAL A 113 -10.00 -16.12 -3.64
CA VAL A 113 -9.66 -17.38 -4.33
C VAL A 113 -8.40 -18.00 -3.72
N VAL A 114 -7.35 -17.21 -3.50
CA VAL A 114 -6.11 -17.72 -2.92
C VAL A 114 -6.32 -18.23 -1.49
N ASN A 115 -7.09 -17.51 -0.65
CA ASN A 115 -7.40 -17.97 0.71
C ASN A 115 -8.18 -19.30 0.70
N VAL A 116 -9.16 -19.44 -0.18
CA VAL A 116 -9.93 -20.67 -0.34
C VAL A 116 -9.02 -21.83 -0.77
N VAL A 117 -8.16 -21.61 -1.76
CA VAL A 117 -7.23 -22.64 -2.26
C VAL A 117 -6.25 -23.09 -1.16
N PHE A 118 -5.57 -22.15 -0.50
CA PHE A 118 -4.62 -22.49 0.58
C PHE A 118 -5.34 -23.16 1.76
N GLY A 119 -6.55 -22.70 2.11
CA GLY A 119 -7.38 -23.31 3.14
C GLY A 119 -7.71 -24.78 2.83
N PHE A 120 -8.21 -25.07 1.63
CA PHE A 120 -8.51 -26.43 1.23
C PHE A 120 -7.28 -27.34 1.13
N ILE A 121 -6.14 -26.84 0.68
CA ILE A 121 -4.87 -27.59 0.67
C ILE A 121 -4.48 -27.98 2.09
N ALA A 122 -4.55 -27.06 3.06
CA ALA A 122 -4.20 -27.33 4.43
C ALA A 122 -5.18 -28.31 5.11
N MET A 123 -6.49 -28.11 4.89
CA MET A 123 -7.52 -29.03 5.39
C MET A 123 -7.34 -30.45 4.82
N GLY A 124 -7.08 -30.55 3.52
CA GLY A 124 -6.82 -31.85 2.87
C GLY A 124 -5.57 -32.54 3.43
N TYR A 125 -4.50 -31.77 3.66
CA TYR A 125 -3.31 -32.29 4.34
C TYR A 125 -3.62 -32.78 5.75
N ASP A 126 -4.34 -31.99 6.56
CA ASP A 126 -4.66 -32.37 7.94
C ASP A 126 -5.54 -33.61 8.02
N LEU A 127 -6.52 -33.75 7.13
CA LEU A 127 -7.34 -34.96 7.03
C LEU A 127 -6.49 -36.19 6.65
N ALA A 128 -5.61 -36.05 5.66
CA ALA A 128 -4.75 -37.13 5.19
C ALA A 128 -3.70 -37.54 6.23
N ALA A 129 -3.20 -36.57 7.02
CA ALA A 129 -2.20 -36.80 8.07
C ALA A 129 -2.83 -37.23 9.41
N GLY A 130 -4.17 -37.27 9.52
CA GLY A 130 -4.88 -37.60 10.77
C GLY A 130 -4.76 -36.49 11.85
N ASN A 131 -4.40 -35.27 11.46
CA ASN A 131 -4.30 -34.13 12.38
C ASN A 131 -5.68 -33.55 12.72
N ALA A 132 -6.67 -33.77 11.88
CA ALA A 132 -8.06 -33.32 12.05
C ALA A 132 -9.02 -34.29 11.40
N THR A 133 -10.31 -34.23 11.78
CA THR A 133 -11.42 -34.97 11.20
C THR A 133 -12.33 -34.03 10.39
N VAL A 134 -13.27 -34.59 9.64
CA VAL A 134 -14.26 -33.79 8.89
C VAL A 134 -15.13 -32.99 9.85
N GLU A 135 -15.45 -33.56 11.02
CA GLU A 135 -16.25 -32.92 12.07
C GLU A 135 -15.55 -31.68 12.63
N ASP A 136 -14.21 -31.70 12.74
CA ASP A 136 -13.39 -30.55 13.19
C ASP A 136 -13.54 -29.32 12.26
N TYR A 137 -13.99 -29.53 11.02
CA TYR A 137 -14.21 -28.48 10.02
C TYR A 137 -15.70 -28.25 9.69
N GLY A 138 -16.58 -29.02 10.31
CA GLY A 138 -18.01 -29.03 9.99
C GLY A 138 -18.79 -27.81 10.50
N SER A 139 -18.24 -27.05 11.44
CA SER A 139 -18.88 -25.84 11.97
C SER A 139 -17.87 -24.76 12.32
N ILE A 140 -18.28 -23.48 12.16
CA ILE A 140 -17.44 -22.33 12.53
C ILE A 140 -17.17 -22.32 14.04
N ALA A 141 -18.12 -22.77 14.86
CA ALA A 141 -18.01 -22.75 16.32
C ALA A 141 -16.92 -23.69 16.86
N ASN A 142 -16.70 -24.83 16.18
CA ASN A 142 -15.74 -25.85 16.57
C ASN A 142 -14.56 -25.99 15.60
N PHE A 143 -14.34 -24.97 14.77
CA PHE A 143 -13.33 -25.00 13.74
C PHE A 143 -11.93 -25.18 14.35
N LYS A 144 -11.32 -26.32 14.04
CA LYS A 144 -9.98 -26.66 14.56
C LYS A 144 -8.91 -25.96 13.74
N VAL A 145 -8.16 -25.09 14.40
CA VAL A 145 -6.99 -24.48 13.79
C VAL A 145 -5.77 -25.34 14.04
N THR A 146 -5.09 -25.76 12.98
CA THR A 146 -3.89 -26.58 13.00
C THR A 146 -2.65 -25.77 12.61
N PRO A 147 -1.43 -26.27 12.87
CA PRO A 147 -0.21 -25.65 12.34
C PRO A 147 -0.18 -25.53 10.82
N ALA A 148 -0.78 -26.48 10.09
CA ALA A 148 -0.87 -26.41 8.63
C ALA A 148 -1.83 -25.30 8.16
N LEU A 149 -2.97 -25.14 8.80
CA LEU A 149 -3.89 -24.03 8.53
C LEU A 149 -3.26 -22.67 8.88
N PHE A 150 -2.47 -22.59 9.95
CA PHE A 150 -1.75 -21.37 10.28
C PHE A 150 -0.73 -21.00 9.21
N LEU A 151 0.05 -21.97 8.72
CA LEU A 151 0.96 -21.78 7.60
C LEU A 151 0.21 -21.33 6.34
N ALA A 152 -0.89 -22.02 5.99
CA ALA A 152 -1.71 -21.70 4.83
C ALA A 152 -2.28 -20.27 4.90
N ASN A 153 -2.79 -19.86 6.06
CA ASN A 153 -3.26 -18.50 6.30
C ASN A 153 -2.15 -17.47 6.08
N ASN A 154 -0.95 -17.70 6.64
CA ASN A 154 0.18 -16.79 6.47
C ASN A 154 0.60 -16.68 5.01
N LEU A 155 0.65 -17.80 4.27
CA LEU A 155 1.00 -17.79 2.84
C LEU A 155 -0.09 -17.12 1.99
N ALA A 156 -1.36 -17.36 2.30
CA ALA A 156 -2.48 -16.69 1.64
C ALA A 156 -2.43 -15.17 1.84
N LEU A 157 -2.17 -14.71 3.06
CA LEU A 157 -1.99 -13.30 3.36
C LEU A 157 -0.73 -12.71 2.70
N ALA A 158 0.38 -13.46 2.68
CA ALA A 158 1.61 -13.05 1.98
C ALA A 158 1.38 -12.85 0.47
N SER A 159 0.48 -13.66 -0.15
CA SER A 159 0.11 -13.52 -1.57
C SER A 159 -0.55 -12.18 -1.89
N ALA A 160 -1.07 -11.47 -0.89
CA ALA A 160 -1.63 -10.14 -1.08
C ALA A 160 -0.59 -9.12 -1.57
N ILE A 161 0.72 -9.36 -1.35
CA ILE A 161 1.79 -8.53 -1.91
C ILE A 161 1.76 -8.55 -3.45
N PRO A 162 1.99 -9.70 -4.13
CA PRO A 162 1.95 -9.75 -5.58
C PRO A 162 0.55 -9.45 -6.13
N ILE A 163 -0.54 -9.85 -5.48
CA ILE A 163 -1.90 -9.53 -5.89
C ILE A 163 -2.08 -8.01 -5.97
N SER A 164 -1.74 -7.27 -4.91
CA SER A 164 -1.88 -5.81 -4.88
C SER A 164 -0.98 -5.12 -5.91
N MET A 165 0.26 -5.58 -6.06
CA MET A 165 1.21 -5.05 -7.03
C MET A 165 0.77 -5.25 -8.48
N LEU A 166 0.29 -6.45 -8.82
CA LEU A 166 -0.20 -6.78 -10.16
C LEU A 166 -1.51 -6.07 -10.45
N THR A 167 -2.41 -5.96 -9.48
CA THR A 167 -3.65 -5.19 -9.59
C THR A 167 -3.38 -3.71 -9.85
N GLN A 168 -2.44 -3.09 -9.11
CA GLN A 168 -2.04 -1.71 -9.39
C GLN A 168 -1.52 -1.55 -10.81
N TRP A 169 -0.68 -2.47 -11.26
CA TRP A 169 -0.13 -2.42 -12.60
C TRP A 169 -1.23 -2.58 -13.66
N ALA A 170 -2.11 -3.56 -13.51
CA ALA A 170 -3.18 -3.85 -14.48
C ALA A 170 -4.21 -2.70 -14.56
N CYS A 171 -4.69 -2.20 -13.41
CA CYS A 171 -5.76 -1.20 -13.38
C CYS A 171 -5.26 0.23 -13.63
N PHE A 172 -4.09 0.60 -13.13
CA PHE A 172 -3.59 1.98 -13.20
C PHE A 172 -2.38 2.16 -14.13
N GLY A 173 -1.78 1.06 -14.60
CA GLY A 173 -0.55 1.10 -15.40
C GLY A 173 0.69 1.52 -14.60
N GLN A 174 0.59 1.65 -13.28
CA GLN A 174 1.73 1.96 -12.41
C GLN A 174 2.58 0.72 -12.18
N ARG A 175 3.90 0.84 -12.36
CA ARG A 175 4.83 -0.26 -12.06
C ARG A 175 4.69 -0.70 -10.59
N PRO A 176 4.80 -2.01 -10.28
CA PRO A 176 4.62 -2.57 -8.93
C PRO A 176 5.39 -1.85 -7.83
N ARG A 177 6.61 -1.41 -8.11
CA ARG A 177 7.48 -0.71 -7.16
C ARG A 177 6.88 0.57 -6.54
N TRP A 178 5.97 1.26 -7.25
CA TRP A 178 5.29 2.45 -6.77
C TRP A 178 4.21 2.17 -5.73
N LEU A 179 3.90 0.90 -5.49
CA LEU A 179 3.02 0.49 -4.39
C LEU A 179 3.74 0.54 -3.04
N SER A 180 5.05 0.26 -3.02
CA SER A 180 5.83 0.26 -1.78
C SER A 180 6.04 1.66 -1.22
N SER A 181 6.43 2.63 -2.06
CA SER A 181 6.65 4.00 -1.61
C SER A 181 6.66 5.02 -2.76
N VAL A 182 6.52 6.28 -2.41
CA VAL A 182 6.69 7.43 -3.34
C VAL A 182 8.13 7.57 -3.86
N ALA A 183 9.09 6.87 -3.25
CA ALA A 183 10.48 6.79 -3.73
C ALA A 183 10.65 5.80 -4.89
N GLY A 184 9.59 5.07 -5.27
CA GLY A 184 9.61 4.15 -6.41
C GLY A 184 10.24 2.80 -6.11
N GLY A 185 10.14 2.31 -4.89
CA GLY A 185 10.59 1.00 -4.44
C GLY A 185 10.56 0.86 -2.92
N PHE A 186 10.76 -0.35 -2.44
CA PHE A 186 10.84 -0.64 -1.01
C PHE A 186 12.18 -0.19 -0.45
N ARG A 187 12.18 0.66 0.56
CA ARG A 187 13.38 1.24 1.19
C ARG A 187 13.87 0.35 2.33
N TRP A 188 14.59 -0.73 2.01
CA TRP A 188 15.04 -1.75 2.97
C TRP A 188 15.81 -1.20 4.17
N LYS A 189 16.68 -0.21 3.94
CA LYS A 189 17.43 0.45 5.03
C LYS A 189 16.50 1.18 6.00
N TRP A 190 15.47 1.85 5.45
CA TRP A 190 14.47 2.53 6.26
C TRP A 190 13.58 1.55 7.02
N PHE A 191 13.15 0.47 6.39
CA PHE A 191 12.43 -0.62 7.05
C PHE A 191 13.21 -1.20 8.23
N ALA A 192 14.48 -1.58 8.01
CA ALA A 192 15.34 -2.12 9.04
C ALA A 192 15.55 -1.12 10.20
N GLU A 193 15.73 0.15 9.89
CA GLU A 193 15.85 1.21 10.89
C GLU A 193 14.55 1.36 11.70
N CYS A 194 13.38 1.34 11.06
CA CYS A 194 12.09 1.36 11.77
C CYS A 194 11.95 0.14 12.70
N ALA A 195 12.24 -1.06 12.20
CA ALA A 195 12.17 -2.29 12.99
C ALA A 195 13.11 -2.23 14.21
N LEU A 196 14.34 -1.73 14.02
CA LEU A 196 15.32 -1.57 15.10
C LEU A 196 14.84 -0.62 16.21
N TRP A 197 14.18 0.48 15.86
CA TRP A 197 13.63 1.42 16.84
C TRP A 197 12.35 0.91 17.49
N LEU A 198 11.53 0.15 16.79
CA LEU A 198 10.28 -0.41 17.31
C LEU A 198 10.53 -1.62 18.22
N LEU A 199 11.50 -2.46 17.91
CA LEU A 199 11.76 -3.71 18.63
C LEU A 199 11.90 -3.53 20.15
N PRO A 200 12.74 -2.63 20.69
CA PRO A 200 12.86 -2.48 22.14
C PRO A 200 11.55 -1.99 22.78
N VAL A 201 10.75 -1.16 22.09
CA VAL A 201 9.47 -0.67 22.60
C VAL A 201 8.47 -1.83 22.73
N TYR A 202 8.38 -2.69 21.71
CA TYR A 202 7.48 -3.85 21.74
C TYR A 202 7.98 -4.97 22.66
N LEU A 203 9.29 -5.17 22.79
CA LEU A 203 9.83 -6.11 23.77
C LEU A 203 9.55 -5.65 25.21
N LEU A 204 9.58 -4.35 25.48
CA LEU A 204 9.20 -3.81 26.79
C LEU A 204 7.71 -4.02 27.05
N SER A 205 6.84 -3.77 26.05
CA SER A 205 5.41 -4.06 26.13
C SER A 205 5.13 -5.53 26.38
N PHE A 206 5.80 -6.41 25.62
CA PHE A 206 5.68 -7.86 25.78
C PHE A 206 6.19 -8.33 27.15
N GLY A 207 7.32 -7.81 27.60
CA GLY A 207 7.87 -8.14 28.94
C GLY A 207 6.92 -7.75 30.08
N LEU A 208 6.27 -6.58 29.96
CA LEU A 208 5.27 -6.16 30.93
C LEU A 208 4.03 -7.08 30.88
N ASP A 209 3.53 -7.40 29.68
CA ASP A 209 2.42 -8.34 29.52
C ASP A 209 2.76 -9.73 30.10
N LEU A 210 3.98 -10.21 29.84
CA LEU A 210 4.48 -11.46 30.40
C LEU A 210 4.50 -11.46 31.94
N ILE A 211 4.97 -10.37 32.56
CA ILE A 211 5.01 -10.24 34.03
C ILE A 211 3.58 -10.25 34.59
N MET A 212 2.67 -9.52 33.96
CA MET A 212 1.28 -9.39 34.43
C MET A 212 0.48 -10.70 34.28
N ASN A 213 0.80 -11.54 33.32
CA ASN A 213 0.04 -12.76 32.99
C ASN A 213 0.83 -14.05 33.25
N PHE A 214 2.02 -13.98 33.87
CA PHE A 214 2.94 -15.13 34.01
C PHE A 214 2.28 -16.37 34.66
N GLY A 215 1.48 -16.17 35.69
CA GLY A 215 0.79 -17.25 36.42
C GLY A 215 -0.33 -17.94 35.63
N ALA A 216 -0.75 -17.37 34.51
CA ALA A 216 -1.79 -17.93 33.62
C ALA A 216 -1.21 -18.68 32.42
N LEU A 217 0.12 -18.74 32.28
CA LEU A 217 0.77 -19.35 31.12
C LEU A 217 0.93 -20.87 31.31
N ASP A 218 0.38 -21.65 30.39
CA ASP A 218 0.63 -23.09 30.24
C ASP A 218 1.55 -23.32 29.04
N LEU A 219 2.85 -23.33 29.29
CA LEU A 219 3.87 -23.47 28.24
C LEU A 219 4.36 -24.91 28.18
N GLN A 220 4.20 -25.55 27.03
CA GLN A 220 4.59 -26.94 26.79
C GLN A 220 5.30 -27.05 25.43
N VAL A 221 6.38 -27.89 25.44
CA VAL A 221 7.01 -28.28 24.18
C VAL A 221 6.20 -29.41 23.55
N ARG A 222 5.77 -29.19 22.32
CA ARG A 222 4.98 -30.12 21.51
C ARG A 222 5.74 -30.58 20.28
N SER A 223 5.30 -31.62 19.62
CA SER A 223 5.89 -32.10 18.35
C SER A 223 5.86 -31.00 17.27
N SER A 224 4.88 -30.10 17.31
CA SER A 224 4.73 -28.97 16.37
C SER A 224 5.53 -27.72 16.76
N THR A 225 6.17 -27.65 17.95
CA THR A 225 6.83 -26.43 18.44
C THR A 225 7.89 -25.91 17.47
N LEU A 226 8.82 -26.78 17.03
CA LEU A 226 9.87 -26.37 16.09
C LEU A 226 9.29 -25.91 14.76
N PHE A 227 8.31 -26.64 14.23
CA PHE A 227 7.62 -26.27 13.01
C PHE A 227 6.96 -24.88 13.15
N MET A 228 6.26 -24.62 14.26
CA MET A 228 5.61 -23.34 14.53
C MET A 228 6.61 -22.18 14.66
N ILE A 229 7.77 -22.40 15.32
CA ILE A 229 8.84 -21.38 15.38
C ILE A 229 9.27 -21.01 13.95
N VAL A 230 9.56 -22.01 13.11
CA VAL A 230 10.00 -21.78 11.72
C VAL A 230 8.92 -21.05 10.92
N VAL A 231 7.66 -21.50 11.02
CA VAL A 231 6.54 -20.87 10.34
C VAL A 231 6.37 -19.42 10.77
N ILE A 232 6.36 -19.14 12.08
CA ILE A 232 6.17 -17.77 12.60
C ILE A 232 7.31 -16.87 12.11
N VAL A 233 8.57 -17.28 12.28
CA VAL A 233 9.73 -16.45 11.95
C VAL A 233 9.80 -16.15 10.44
N LEU A 234 9.51 -17.14 9.58
CA LEU A 234 9.67 -16.99 8.14
C LEU A 234 8.43 -16.40 7.45
N THR A 235 7.23 -16.72 7.91
CA THR A 235 6.00 -16.38 7.16
C THR A 235 5.21 -15.23 7.75
N THR A 236 5.26 -15.01 9.07
CA THR A 236 4.54 -13.89 9.71
C THR A 236 5.01 -12.50 9.21
N PRO A 237 6.32 -12.25 8.96
CA PRO A 237 6.72 -10.98 8.35
C PRO A 237 6.12 -10.74 6.97
N LEU A 238 5.97 -11.79 6.16
CA LEU A 238 5.37 -11.71 4.82
C LEU A 238 3.85 -11.54 4.92
N GLN A 239 3.21 -12.23 5.86
CA GLN A 239 1.80 -12.09 6.20
C GLN A 239 1.48 -10.63 6.58
N ALA A 240 2.21 -10.07 7.55
CA ALA A 240 2.03 -8.68 7.99
C ALA A 240 2.25 -7.69 6.83
N ALA A 241 3.28 -7.91 6.02
CA ALA A 241 3.50 -7.10 4.82
C ALA A 241 2.33 -7.21 3.83
N GLY A 242 1.80 -8.42 3.60
CA GLY A 242 0.67 -8.66 2.70
C GLY A 242 -0.57 -7.84 3.08
N GLU A 243 -0.91 -7.81 4.35
CA GLU A 243 -2.02 -7.00 4.85
C GLU A 243 -1.79 -5.50 4.63
N GLU A 244 -0.57 -5.00 4.85
CA GLU A 244 -0.25 -3.60 4.60
C GLU A 244 -0.30 -3.26 3.10
N TYR A 245 0.21 -4.13 2.23
CA TYR A 245 0.14 -3.94 0.79
C TYR A 245 -1.30 -3.91 0.27
N LEU A 246 -2.17 -4.79 0.78
CA LEU A 246 -3.56 -4.88 0.36
C LEU A 246 -4.37 -3.68 0.87
N LEU A 247 -4.29 -3.39 2.17
CA LEU A 247 -5.17 -2.41 2.81
C LEU A 247 -4.63 -0.98 2.68
N ARG A 248 -3.38 -0.71 3.07
CA ARG A 248 -2.80 0.64 3.03
C ARG A 248 -2.20 0.96 1.66
N GLY A 249 -1.60 -0.06 1.03
CA GLY A 249 -1.00 0.07 -0.29
C GLY A 249 -2.03 0.28 -1.41
N LEU A 250 -2.94 -0.67 -1.58
CA LEU A 250 -3.93 -0.64 -2.67
C LEU A 250 -5.26 -0.04 -2.21
N GLY A 251 -5.86 -0.59 -1.15
CA GLY A 251 -7.22 -0.27 -0.72
C GLY A 251 -7.42 1.20 -0.37
N ALA A 252 -6.66 1.71 0.59
CA ALA A 252 -6.77 3.10 1.03
C ALA A 252 -6.48 4.09 -0.11
N ARG A 253 -5.47 3.80 -0.95
CA ARG A 253 -5.13 4.65 -2.11
C ARG A 253 -6.19 4.60 -3.20
N ALA A 254 -6.81 3.44 -3.46
CA ALA A 254 -7.90 3.32 -4.42
C ALA A 254 -9.11 4.14 -3.97
N ILE A 255 -9.49 4.07 -2.69
CA ILE A 255 -10.57 4.89 -2.13
C ILE A 255 -10.21 6.38 -2.18
N ALA A 256 -8.99 6.74 -1.80
CA ALA A 256 -8.52 8.13 -1.83
C ALA A 256 -8.52 8.74 -3.23
N ALA A 257 -8.39 7.91 -4.28
CA ALA A 257 -8.35 8.38 -5.66
C ALA A 257 -9.64 9.09 -6.12
N TRP A 258 -10.80 8.80 -5.49
CA TRP A 258 -12.08 9.46 -5.79
C TRP A 258 -12.29 10.78 -5.04
N LEU A 259 -11.53 11.06 -3.99
CA LEU A 259 -11.85 12.10 -3.01
C LEU A 259 -10.79 13.21 -3.01
N PRO A 260 -11.10 14.43 -2.57
CA PRO A 260 -10.09 15.45 -2.30
C PRO A 260 -9.02 14.93 -1.33
N ARG A 261 -7.79 15.50 -1.38
CA ARG A 261 -6.61 15.02 -0.66
C ARG A 261 -6.88 14.63 0.80
N THR A 262 -7.40 15.55 1.60
CA THR A 262 -7.67 15.32 3.03
C THR A 262 -8.79 14.32 3.26
N ALA A 263 -9.90 14.46 2.52
CA ALA A 263 -11.02 13.51 2.59
C ALA A 263 -10.58 12.12 2.15
N GLY A 264 -9.74 12.01 1.11
CA GLY A 264 -9.17 10.74 0.63
C GLY A 264 -8.34 10.04 1.70
N LEU A 265 -7.50 10.79 2.41
CA LEU A 265 -6.73 10.26 3.53
C LEU A 265 -7.64 9.74 4.65
N VAL A 266 -8.59 10.56 5.09
CA VAL A 266 -9.46 10.22 6.22
C VAL A 266 -10.38 9.04 5.88
N VAL A 267 -11.11 9.12 4.77
CA VAL A 267 -12.06 8.07 4.36
C VAL A 267 -11.33 6.77 3.99
N GLY A 268 -10.23 6.87 3.23
CA GLY A 268 -9.40 5.70 2.88
C GLY A 268 -8.88 4.98 4.13
N THR A 269 -8.38 5.75 5.11
CA THR A 269 -7.94 5.19 6.39
C THR A 269 -9.11 4.57 7.18
N ALA A 270 -10.22 5.28 7.32
CA ALA A 270 -11.36 4.81 8.11
C ALA A 270 -11.97 3.52 7.54
N VAL A 271 -12.22 3.49 6.22
CA VAL A 271 -12.80 2.31 5.57
C VAL A 271 -11.87 1.10 5.69
N THR A 272 -10.57 1.29 5.42
CA THR A 272 -9.61 0.16 5.51
C THR A 272 -9.33 -0.26 6.95
N ALA A 273 -9.46 0.64 7.93
CA ALA A 273 -9.37 0.28 9.34
C ALA A 273 -10.58 -0.57 9.80
N LEU A 274 -11.78 -0.22 9.36
CA LEU A 274 -12.98 -1.02 9.63
C LEU A 274 -12.91 -2.39 8.96
N ILE A 275 -12.43 -2.47 7.72
CA ILE A 275 -12.20 -3.74 7.03
C ILE A 275 -11.18 -4.59 7.78
N PHE A 276 -10.05 -3.99 8.19
CA PHE A 276 -9.02 -4.68 8.97
C PHE A 276 -9.58 -5.27 10.27
N MET A 277 -10.32 -4.48 11.03
CA MET A 277 -11.00 -4.93 12.24
C MET A 277 -11.96 -6.10 11.93
N SER A 278 -12.82 -5.94 10.93
CA SER A 278 -13.83 -6.96 10.57
C SER A 278 -13.21 -8.28 10.13
N LEU A 279 -12.09 -8.25 9.40
CA LEU A 279 -11.36 -9.45 8.97
C LEU A 279 -10.73 -10.21 10.15
N HIS A 280 -10.52 -9.57 11.29
CA HIS A 280 -10.04 -10.22 12.50
C HIS A 280 -11.14 -11.03 13.22
N GLY A 281 -12.41 -10.77 12.93
CA GLY A 281 -13.55 -11.55 13.43
C GLY A 281 -13.66 -11.57 14.95
N ALA A 282 -13.23 -10.51 15.65
CA ALA A 282 -13.28 -10.48 17.11
C ALA A 282 -14.70 -10.18 17.62
N GLY A 283 -15.19 -11.00 18.53
CA GLY A 283 -16.40 -10.73 19.32
C GLY A 283 -16.14 -9.80 20.50
N ASP A 284 -14.89 -9.49 20.81
CA ASP A 284 -14.48 -8.67 21.95
C ASP A 284 -14.32 -7.20 21.57
N PRO A 285 -14.98 -6.27 22.31
CA PRO A 285 -14.91 -4.84 22.01
C PRO A 285 -13.50 -4.23 22.17
N TRP A 286 -12.71 -4.67 23.14
CA TRP A 286 -11.36 -4.16 23.36
C TRP A 286 -10.43 -4.54 22.22
N LEU A 287 -10.54 -5.77 21.73
CA LEU A 287 -9.79 -6.21 20.55
C LEU A 287 -10.20 -5.44 19.31
N ASN A 288 -11.49 -5.19 19.11
CA ASN A 288 -11.97 -4.41 17.98
C ASN A 288 -11.43 -2.97 18.00
N VAL A 289 -11.43 -2.33 19.17
CA VAL A 289 -10.82 -0.98 19.36
C VAL A 289 -9.33 -1.04 19.07
N PHE A 290 -8.62 -2.07 19.56
CA PHE A 290 -7.20 -2.26 19.28
C PHE A 290 -6.93 -2.36 17.78
N TYR A 291 -7.68 -3.19 17.05
CA TYR A 291 -7.50 -3.36 15.60
C TYR A 291 -7.76 -2.08 14.81
N VAL A 292 -8.79 -1.32 15.17
CA VAL A 292 -9.06 -0.02 14.52
C VAL A 292 -7.91 0.96 14.77
N ILE A 293 -7.47 1.10 16.02
CA ILE A 293 -6.38 2.02 16.38
C ILE A 293 -5.07 1.59 15.70
N PHE A 294 -4.76 0.29 15.71
CA PHE A 294 -3.60 -0.26 15.01
C PHE A 294 -3.62 0.10 13.51
N ALA A 295 -4.77 -0.08 12.86
CA ALA A 295 -4.95 0.23 11.45
C ALA A 295 -4.77 1.73 11.15
N VAL A 296 -5.29 2.60 12.02
CA VAL A 296 -5.13 4.05 11.90
C VAL A 296 -3.66 4.46 12.08
N VAL A 297 -2.96 3.90 13.07
CA VAL A 297 -1.53 4.18 13.30
C VAL A 297 -0.68 3.70 12.11
N ALA A 298 -0.95 2.50 11.57
CA ALA A 298 -0.27 2.00 10.38
C ALA A 298 -0.48 2.94 9.17
N SER A 299 -1.71 3.42 8.96
CA SER A 299 -2.04 4.39 7.90
C SER A 299 -1.33 5.73 8.11
N LEU A 300 -1.24 6.22 9.35
CA LEU A 300 -0.49 7.42 9.71
C LEU A 300 1.00 7.27 9.40
N LEU A 301 1.59 6.13 9.75
CA LEU A 301 2.99 5.82 9.44
C LEU A 301 3.22 5.77 7.93
N ALA A 302 2.36 5.09 7.17
CA ALA A 302 2.47 5.03 5.71
C ALA A 302 2.36 6.42 5.07
N TRP A 303 1.43 7.25 5.51
CA TRP A 303 1.27 8.62 5.04
C TRP A 303 2.49 9.48 5.37
N ARG A 304 2.89 9.55 6.65
CA ARG A 304 3.94 10.45 7.14
C ARG A 304 5.34 10.05 6.74
N THR A 305 5.54 8.82 6.32
CA THR A 305 6.84 8.34 5.81
C THR A 305 6.86 8.11 4.30
N GLY A 306 5.73 8.35 3.62
CA GLY A 306 5.62 8.26 2.17
C GLY A 306 5.76 6.84 1.61
N GLY A 307 5.42 5.81 2.40
CA GLY A 307 5.49 4.41 1.98
C GLY A 307 5.13 3.43 3.08
N LEU A 308 5.08 2.17 2.74
CA LEU A 308 4.62 1.09 3.61
C LEU A 308 5.66 0.62 4.64
N GLU A 309 6.93 0.95 4.48
CA GLU A 309 8.03 0.35 5.23
C GLU A 309 7.88 0.50 6.74
N ALA A 310 7.48 1.69 7.21
CA ALA A 310 7.28 1.95 8.64
C ALA A 310 6.06 1.22 9.21
N ALA A 311 4.96 1.16 8.44
CA ALA A 311 3.76 0.42 8.80
C ALA A 311 4.03 -1.09 8.84
N ILE A 312 4.72 -1.63 7.83
CA ILE A 312 5.13 -3.04 7.79
C ILE A 312 6.07 -3.36 8.95
N ALA A 313 7.05 -2.50 9.25
CA ALA A 313 7.96 -2.72 10.37
C ALA A 313 7.21 -2.78 11.71
N MET A 314 6.27 -1.86 11.94
CA MET A 314 5.42 -1.89 13.12
C MET A 314 4.60 -3.18 13.19
N HIS A 315 3.96 -3.58 12.10
CA HIS A 315 3.13 -4.77 12.04
C HIS A 315 3.94 -6.06 12.26
N VAL A 316 5.08 -6.18 11.61
CA VAL A 316 6.00 -7.33 11.78
C VAL A 316 6.48 -7.45 13.21
N VAL A 317 6.96 -6.36 13.81
CA VAL A 317 7.46 -6.38 15.19
C VAL A 317 6.32 -6.71 16.16
N ASN A 318 5.13 -6.11 15.99
CA ASN A 318 3.94 -6.43 16.78
C ASN A 318 3.60 -7.92 16.73
N ASN A 319 3.48 -8.48 15.51
CA ASN A 319 3.06 -9.88 15.35
C ASN A 319 4.13 -10.87 15.85
N LEU A 320 5.41 -10.62 15.58
CA LEU A 320 6.48 -11.49 16.08
C LEU A 320 6.55 -11.48 17.60
N THR A 321 6.44 -10.32 18.25
CA THR A 321 6.44 -10.25 19.72
C THR A 321 5.17 -10.87 20.31
N ALA A 322 4.00 -10.63 19.76
CA ALA A 322 2.74 -11.22 20.22
C ALA A 322 2.71 -12.75 20.04
N MET A 323 3.38 -13.29 19.02
CA MET A 323 3.40 -14.73 18.74
C MET A 323 4.62 -15.46 19.34
N THR A 324 5.46 -14.79 20.15
CA THR A 324 6.70 -15.39 20.71
C THR A 324 6.42 -16.67 21.51
N LEU A 325 5.34 -16.70 22.28
CA LEU A 325 4.99 -17.84 23.11
C LEU A 325 4.07 -18.87 22.41
N LEU A 326 3.47 -18.51 21.28
CA LEU A 326 2.51 -19.36 20.56
C LEU A 326 3.04 -20.78 20.25
N PRO A 327 4.32 -21.00 19.88
CA PRO A 327 4.85 -22.35 19.64
C PRO A 327 4.76 -23.30 20.85
N PHE A 328 4.66 -22.71 22.06
CA PHE A 328 4.60 -23.44 23.33
C PHE A 328 3.18 -23.52 23.91
N MET A 329 2.19 -22.86 23.26
CA MET A 329 0.79 -22.86 23.66
C MET A 329 -0.07 -23.68 22.70
N TYR A 330 -1.34 -23.89 23.02
CA TYR A 330 -2.28 -24.41 22.03
C TYR A 330 -2.57 -23.33 20.97
N ILE A 331 -2.42 -23.70 19.70
CA ILE A 331 -2.59 -22.75 18.60
C ILE A 331 -3.98 -22.10 18.56
N SER A 332 -5.00 -22.81 19.06
CA SER A 332 -6.37 -22.28 19.18
C SER A 332 -6.47 -21.03 20.07
N THR A 333 -5.52 -20.83 21.00
CA THR A 333 -5.55 -19.67 21.91
C THR A 333 -5.44 -18.34 21.18
N ILE A 334 -4.68 -18.27 20.08
CA ILE A 334 -4.54 -17.01 19.29
C ILE A 334 -5.82 -16.65 18.55
N PHE A 335 -6.70 -17.62 18.31
CA PHE A 335 -7.96 -17.41 17.63
C PHE A 335 -9.15 -17.25 18.60
N ASN A 336 -8.90 -17.37 19.92
CA ASN A 336 -9.91 -17.07 20.93
C ASN A 336 -10.07 -15.54 21.04
N ARG A 337 -11.07 -15.01 20.34
CA ARG A 337 -11.41 -13.59 20.27
C ARG A 337 -12.84 -13.31 20.71
N GLN A 338 -13.36 -14.21 21.55
CA GLN A 338 -14.72 -14.10 22.10
C GLN A 338 -14.82 -12.91 23.06
N ALA A 339 -16.03 -12.44 23.31
CA ALA A 339 -16.29 -11.39 24.28
C ALA A 339 -15.69 -11.77 25.66
N GLY A 340 -14.96 -10.83 26.28
CA GLY A 340 -14.28 -11.03 27.55
C GLY A 340 -12.83 -11.54 27.44
N THR A 341 -12.31 -11.78 26.25
CA THR A 341 -10.89 -12.16 26.07
C THR A 341 -9.95 -10.97 26.10
N GLY A 342 -10.43 -9.79 25.70
CA GLY A 342 -9.71 -8.52 25.86
C GLY A 342 -10.04 -7.82 27.16
N ASN A 343 -9.14 -6.98 27.62
CA ASN A 343 -9.33 -6.18 28.81
C ASN A 343 -8.60 -4.82 28.72
N ALA A 344 -8.67 -4.01 29.78
CA ALA A 344 -8.06 -2.68 29.82
C ALA A 344 -6.52 -2.69 29.67
N LEU A 345 -5.83 -3.83 29.84
CA LEU A 345 -4.37 -3.92 29.59
C LEU A 345 -4.02 -3.66 28.12
N LEU A 346 -4.97 -3.85 27.19
CA LEU A 346 -4.79 -3.44 25.80
C LEU A 346 -4.52 -1.93 25.64
N LEU A 347 -4.96 -1.08 26.56
CA LEU A 347 -4.61 0.34 26.58
C LEU A 347 -3.10 0.54 26.79
N VAL A 348 -2.46 -0.30 27.58
CA VAL A 348 -1.00 -0.27 27.78
C VAL A 348 -0.29 -0.64 26.47
N GLN A 349 -0.73 -1.69 25.78
CA GLN A 349 -0.19 -2.06 24.49
C GLN A 349 -0.39 -0.95 23.44
N MET A 350 -1.56 -0.29 23.43
CA MET A 350 -1.81 0.87 22.56
C MET A 350 -0.87 2.04 22.91
N ALA A 351 -0.59 2.30 24.19
CA ALA A 351 0.36 3.34 24.60
C ALA A 351 1.77 3.07 24.07
N PHE A 352 2.25 1.82 24.16
CA PHE A 352 3.53 1.42 23.57
C PHE A 352 3.53 1.53 22.04
N MET A 353 2.45 1.17 21.37
CA MET A 353 2.28 1.35 19.92
C MET A 353 2.36 2.83 19.53
N PHE A 354 1.68 3.73 20.26
CA PHE A 354 1.78 5.18 20.02
C PHE A 354 3.19 5.71 20.28
N ALA A 355 3.85 5.26 21.36
CA ALA A 355 5.23 5.62 21.66
C ALA A 355 6.18 5.18 20.52
N GLY A 356 6.05 3.95 20.06
CA GLY A 356 6.82 3.43 18.93
C GLY A 356 6.56 4.21 17.63
N ALA A 357 5.30 4.50 17.32
CA ALA A 357 4.94 5.30 16.16
C ALA A 357 5.53 6.73 16.25
N ALA A 358 5.42 7.39 17.42
CA ALA A 358 6.01 8.70 17.64
C ALA A 358 7.53 8.69 17.45
N LEU A 359 8.21 7.67 17.94
CA LEU A 359 9.66 7.48 17.78
C LEU A 359 10.04 7.33 16.30
N VAL A 360 9.31 6.52 15.54
CA VAL A 360 9.52 6.36 14.08
C VAL A 360 9.26 7.66 13.34
N LEU A 361 8.20 8.40 13.67
CA LEU A 361 7.90 9.69 13.06
C LEU A 361 8.96 10.75 13.38
N TRP A 362 9.42 10.81 14.63
CA TRP A 362 10.54 11.65 15.01
C TRP A 362 11.80 11.31 14.20
N ARG A 363 12.09 10.02 14.05
CA ARG A 363 13.23 9.55 13.28
C ARG A 363 13.10 9.88 11.79
N ALA A 364 11.90 9.74 11.22
CA ALA A 364 11.59 10.10 9.84
C ALA A 364 11.87 11.58 9.55
N GLN A 365 11.48 12.47 10.49
CA GLN A 365 11.78 13.90 10.40
C GLN A 365 13.29 14.17 10.43
N ARG A 366 14.02 13.53 11.34
CA ARG A 366 15.48 13.67 11.45
C ARG A 366 16.23 13.16 10.21
N ARG A 367 15.66 12.20 9.50
CA ARG A 367 16.20 11.63 8.26
C ARG A 367 15.71 12.33 7.00
N SER A 368 14.82 13.31 7.11
CA SER A 368 14.16 13.96 5.95
C SER A 368 13.63 12.93 4.95
N VAL A 369 12.90 11.93 5.46
CA VAL A 369 12.34 10.84 4.64
C VAL A 369 11.38 11.41 3.61
N LEU A 370 11.50 10.98 2.35
CA LEU A 370 10.66 11.45 1.24
C LEU A 370 9.20 11.06 1.47
N THR A 371 8.31 12.06 1.57
CA THR A 371 6.88 11.89 1.85
C THR A 371 5.97 12.13 0.66
N SER A 372 6.49 12.81 -0.39
CA SER A 372 5.77 13.08 -1.63
C SER A 372 6.71 13.07 -2.82
N ALA A 373 6.20 12.76 -4.02
CA ALA A 373 6.97 12.76 -5.25
C ALA A 373 6.12 13.10 -6.48
N ALA A 374 6.80 13.58 -7.54
CA ALA A 374 6.25 13.84 -8.87
C ALA A 374 7.13 13.14 -9.94
N PRO A 375 7.08 11.80 -10.06
CA PRO A 375 7.99 11.05 -10.94
C PRO A 375 7.86 11.37 -12.44
N ALA A 376 6.71 11.89 -12.87
CA ALA A 376 6.44 12.31 -14.24
C ALA A 376 6.40 13.82 -14.39
N TRP A 377 7.05 14.57 -13.48
CA TRP A 377 7.23 15.99 -13.66
C TRP A 377 7.86 16.25 -15.04
N PRO A 378 7.31 17.12 -15.88
CA PRO A 378 7.87 17.36 -17.20
C PRO A 378 9.27 17.98 -17.04
N VAL A 379 10.29 17.15 -17.10
CA VAL A 379 11.62 17.59 -17.47
C VAL A 379 11.51 17.84 -18.96
N ALA A 380 11.48 19.11 -19.38
CA ALA A 380 11.58 19.47 -20.79
C ALA A 380 12.79 18.70 -21.34
N PRO A 381 12.64 17.81 -22.33
CA PRO A 381 13.80 17.16 -22.90
C PRO A 381 14.71 18.26 -23.44
N ALA A 382 15.98 18.22 -23.09
CA ALA A 382 16.98 19.18 -23.59
C ALA A 382 16.92 19.33 -25.13
N ASN A 383 16.44 18.29 -25.83
CA ASN A 383 16.22 18.26 -27.26
C ASN A 383 14.89 18.93 -27.73
N ALA A 384 13.94 19.20 -26.86
CA ALA A 384 12.70 19.89 -27.24
C ALA A 384 12.96 21.39 -27.46
N LEU A 385 13.91 21.97 -26.76
CA LEU A 385 14.40 23.34 -27.01
C LEU A 385 15.16 23.44 -28.34
N ALA A 386 15.86 22.41 -28.74
CA ALA A 386 16.54 22.32 -30.04
C ALA A 386 15.56 22.07 -31.21
N ALA A 387 14.47 21.31 -30.96
CA ALA A 387 13.47 21.00 -31.98
C ALA A 387 12.43 22.12 -32.19
N SER A 388 12.25 23.03 -31.24
CA SER A 388 11.33 24.17 -31.38
C SER A 388 11.86 25.32 -32.24
N GLY A 389 13.12 25.30 -32.68
CA GLY A 389 13.73 26.36 -33.47
C GLY A 389 13.74 27.75 -32.78
N GLN A 390 13.31 27.82 -31.53
CA GLN A 390 13.46 29.01 -30.70
C GLN A 390 14.89 29.03 -30.15
N VAL A 391 15.81 29.48 -30.99
CA VAL A 391 17.02 30.13 -30.52
C VAL A 391 16.52 31.24 -29.58
N PRO A 392 16.94 31.30 -28.31
CA PRO A 392 16.70 32.48 -27.51
C PRO A 392 17.27 33.64 -28.34
N SER A 393 16.42 34.51 -28.82
CA SER A 393 16.86 35.80 -29.37
C SER A 393 17.78 36.36 -28.30
N GLY A 394 19.06 36.51 -28.65
CA GLY A 394 20.07 37.10 -27.79
C GLY A 394 19.57 38.42 -27.25
N PRO A 395 20.13 38.92 -26.17
CA PRO A 395 19.70 40.19 -25.62
C PRO A 395 19.61 41.21 -26.78
N PRO A 396 18.60 42.07 -26.80
CA PRO A 396 18.40 43.01 -27.88
C PRO A 396 19.73 43.77 -28.10
N SER A 397 20.30 43.62 -29.29
CA SER A 397 21.46 44.34 -29.73
C SER A 397 21.19 45.84 -29.46
N ALA A 398 21.97 46.40 -28.56
CA ALA A 398 21.94 47.83 -28.29
C ALA A 398 22.04 48.60 -29.63
N GLN A 399 21.03 49.37 -29.94
CA GLN A 399 21.10 50.36 -30.99
C GLN A 399 22.29 51.28 -30.73
N PRO A 400 23.06 51.66 -31.70
CA PRO A 400 24.16 52.61 -31.48
C PRO A 400 23.54 53.95 -31.05
N SER A 401 23.76 54.31 -29.81
CA SER A 401 23.43 55.61 -29.26
C SER A 401 24.35 56.67 -29.92
N ALA A 402 23.74 57.77 -30.29
CA ALA A 402 24.41 58.97 -30.80
C ALA A 402 25.52 59.46 -29.88
N PRO A 403 26.53 60.18 -30.37
CA PRO A 403 27.70 60.60 -29.64
C PRO A 403 27.36 61.60 -28.54
N VAL A 404 27.78 61.28 -27.32
CA VAL A 404 27.73 62.21 -26.17
C VAL A 404 29.02 62.98 -26.12
N PRO A 405 28.98 64.34 -25.89
CA PRO A 405 30.16 65.16 -25.83
C PRO A 405 31.01 64.90 -24.55
N SER A 406 32.29 64.89 -24.75
CA SER A 406 33.35 64.79 -23.74
C SER A 406 33.23 65.88 -22.67
N GLY A 407 33.05 65.46 -21.41
CA GLY A 407 33.15 66.33 -20.24
C GLY A 407 34.06 65.66 -19.21
N HIS A 408 35.02 66.43 -18.77
CA HIS A 408 36.15 66.21 -17.88
C HIS A 408 35.89 65.33 -16.64
N PHE A 409 36.83 64.44 -16.40
CA PHE A 409 37.07 63.77 -15.10
C PHE A 409 37.87 64.68 -14.15
N PRO A 410 37.73 64.54 -12.83
CA PRO A 410 38.80 64.45 -11.94
C PRO A 410 39.00 63.11 -11.22
N GLN A 411 40.16 62.59 -11.28
CA GLN A 411 40.68 61.46 -10.53
C GLN A 411 40.83 61.84 -9.05
N THR A 412 40.55 60.91 -8.14
CA THR A 412 41.16 60.80 -6.84
C THR A 412 41.27 59.34 -6.38
N PRO A 413 42.28 59.01 -5.55
CA PRO A 413 42.97 57.73 -5.56
C PRO A 413 42.54 56.77 -4.46
N PRO A 414 43.15 55.55 -4.32
CA PRO A 414 42.65 54.43 -3.55
C PRO A 414 43.03 54.48 -2.07
N GLY A 415 42.12 54.11 -1.19
CA GLY A 415 42.33 53.98 0.24
C GLY A 415 41.79 52.70 0.80
N GLN A 416 42.63 52.01 1.46
CA GLN A 416 42.65 50.74 2.12
C GLN A 416 41.70 50.65 3.34
N HIS A 417 41.53 49.37 3.79
CA HIS A 417 41.20 48.89 5.14
C HIS A 417 39.71 48.90 5.55
N ALA A 418 39.14 47.96 6.19
CA ALA A 418 39.55 46.88 7.08
C ALA A 418 38.32 46.14 7.56
N PHE A 419 38.53 44.90 7.94
CA PHE A 419 37.65 44.05 8.75
C PHE A 419 36.98 44.80 9.92
N ARG A 420 35.69 44.48 10.15
CA ARG A 420 35.18 44.34 11.53
C ARG A 420 33.99 43.41 11.65
N GLN A 421 34.23 42.35 12.39
CA GLN A 421 33.24 41.58 13.14
C GLN A 421 32.50 42.45 14.15
N ALA A 422 31.25 42.25 14.39
CA ALA A 422 30.62 42.40 15.70
C ALA A 422 29.27 41.66 15.77
N SER A 423 29.19 40.81 16.74
CA SER A 423 28.01 40.20 17.37
C SER A 423 27.38 41.16 18.41
N PRO A 424 26.47 40.74 19.30
CA PRO A 424 25.03 41.00 19.30
C PRO A 424 24.62 41.93 20.46
N GLY A 425 23.44 42.44 20.44
CA GLY A 425 22.90 43.23 21.57
C GLY A 425 21.41 43.50 21.37
N GLN A 426 20.61 42.85 22.13
CA GLN A 426 19.82 43.26 23.30
C GLN A 426 18.70 44.29 23.06
N LEU A 427 17.48 43.80 23.37
CA LEU A 427 16.40 44.38 24.19
C LEU A 427 16.06 45.87 24.03
N SER A 428 14.82 46.14 23.65
CA SER A 428 14.03 47.15 24.33
C SER A 428 12.55 46.92 24.25
N SER A 429 11.97 46.77 25.41
CA SER A 429 10.58 46.86 25.83
C SER A 429 9.91 48.17 25.40
N GLY A 430 8.64 48.08 25.03
CA GLY A 430 7.80 49.26 24.82
C GLY A 430 6.32 48.87 24.81
N GLN A 431 5.70 48.89 26.00
CA GLN A 431 4.27 48.99 26.20
C GLN A 431 3.83 50.45 26.07
N PRO A 432 2.65 50.77 25.54
CA PRO A 432 1.68 51.53 26.32
C PRO A 432 0.22 51.05 26.21
N SER A 433 -0.42 51.12 27.30
CA SER A 433 -1.88 51.17 27.55
C SER A 433 -2.44 52.58 27.23
N PRO A 434 -3.71 52.89 27.56
CA PRO A 434 -5.00 52.31 27.25
C PRO A 434 -6.04 53.37 26.77
N GLY A 435 -7.23 52.94 26.44
CA GLY A 435 -8.42 53.76 26.27
C GLY A 435 -9.40 53.05 25.35
N GLY A 436 -10.65 52.84 25.62
CA GLY A 436 -11.61 53.24 26.60
C GLY A 436 -12.98 53.23 25.93
N HIS A 437 -13.99 52.64 26.63
CA HIS A 437 -15.43 52.78 26.45
C HIS A 437 -16.07 52.24 25.14
N SER A 438 -17.22 51.53 25.10
CA SER A 438 -18.42 51.54 25.97
C SER A 438 -19.31 50.35 25.71
N SER A 439 -19.82 49.75 26.73
CA SER A 439 -21.22 49.46 27.08
C SER A 439 -22.17 48.96 26.01
N GLY A 440 -22.81 47.81 26.31
CA GLY A 440 -24.04 47.38 25.68
C GLY A 440 -24.44 45.97 26.06
N GLN A 441 -24.91 45.80 27.32
CA GLN A 441 -25.79 44.70 27.72
C GLN A 441 -27.26 45.10 27.47
N PRO A 442 -28.16 44.18 27.12
CA PRO A 442 -29.13 43.76 28.08
C PRO A 442 -29.43 42.24 28.13
N SER A 443 -29.61 41.77 29.33
CA SER A 443 -30.43 40.62 29.76
C SER A 443 -31.90 41.04 29.86
N PRO A 444 -32.82 40.18 30.37
CA PRO A 444 -33.14 38.78 30.08
C PRO A 444 -34.64 38.61 29.73
N GLY A 445 -35.04 37.46 29.21
CA GLY A 445 -36.43 37.07 29.06
C GLY A 445 -36.67 35.67 29.62
N GLN A 446 -37.24 35.65 30.81
CA GLN A 446 -37.94 34.50 31.41
C GLN A 446 -39.30 34.29 30.74
N LEU A 447 -39.76 33.06 30.75
CA LEU A 447 -41.12 32.53 30.99
C LEU A 447 -41.15 31.14 30.36
N SER A 448 -41.53 30.06 30.96
CA SER A 448 -42.39 29.67 32.05
C SER A 448 -42.81 28.22 31.76
N SER A 449 -42.66 27.39 32.73
CA SER A 449 -43.57 26.36 33.26
C SER A 449 -44.25 25.37 32.30
N GLY A 450 -44.13 24.11 32.66
CA GLY A 450 -45.04 23.02 32.29
C GLY A 450 -44.58 21.66 32.82
N GLN A 451 -44.83 21.39 34.10
CA GLN A 451 -45.31 20.19 34.77
C GLN A 451 -44.89 18.84 34.18
N ALA A 452 -44.13 18.05 34.89
CA ALA A 452 -44.49 17.10 35.96
C ALA A 452 -45.36 15.94 35.49
N SER A 453 -44.76 14.73 35.49
CA SER A 453 -45.42 13.52 36.02
C SER A 453 -44.40 12.40 36.21
N THR A 454 -44.15 12.13 37.42
CA THR A 454 -44.01 10.95 38.29
C THR A 454 -43.50 9.61 37.70
N PRO A 455 -42.79 8.88 38.55
CA PRO A 455 -42.07 7.64 38.22
C PRO A 455 -42.99 6.41 38.40
N PHE A 456 -42.73 5.41 37.53
CA PHE A 456 -43.35 4.10 37.69
C PHE A 456 -42.40 3.13 38.41
N GLN A 457 -42.89 2.60 39.53
CA GLN A 457 -42.29 1.56 40.36
C GLN A 457 -42.63 0.16 39.81
N PRO A 458 -41.86 -0.89 40.16
CA PRO A 458 -41.91 -2.20 39.52
C PRO A 458 -43.01 -3.10 40.11
N GLY A 459 -43.68 -3.83 39.21
CA GLY A 459 -44.65 -4.83 39.55
C GLY A 459 -44.04 -6.22 39.70
N HIS A 460 -44.47 -6.86 40.75
CA HIS A 460 -44.18 -8.20 41.23
C HIS A 460 -44.46 -9.29 40.21
N GLY A 461 -43.62 -10.34 40.26
CA GLY A 461 -43.79 -11.61 39.56
C GLY A 461 -44.99 -12.45 40.04
N PRO A 462 -45.17 -13.61 39.44
CA PRO A 462 -45.71 -14.73 40.20
C PRO A 462 -44.79 -15.93 40.28
N THR A 463 -44.75 -16.45 41.44
CA THR A 463 -44.34 -17.68 42.09
C THR A 463 -44.42 -18.96 41.20
N ALA A 464 -43.40 -19.78 41.41
CA ALA A 464 -43.30 -21.18 41.05
C ALA A 464 -44.34 -22.08 41.76
N PRO A 465 -44.59 -23.30 41.30
CA PRO A 465 -44.89 -24.41 42.16
C PRO A 465 -43.76 -25.45 42.20
N HIS A 466 -43.46 -25.81 43.45
CA HIS A 466 -42.78 -27.02 43.85
C HIS A 466 -43.41 -28.25 43.26
N GLN A 467 -42.59 -29.21 42.78
CA GLN A 467 -42.92 -30.62 42.91
C GLN A 467 -41.71 -31.41 43.36
N GLN A 468 -41.90 -32.03 44.52
CA GLN A 468 -41.13 -33.10 45.10
C GLN A 468 -41.40 -34.40 44.33
N GLY A 469 -40.42 -35.28 44.27
CA GLY A 469 -40.70 -36.67 43.84
C GLY A 469 -39.45 -37.50 43.69
N HIS A 470 -39.04 -38.13 44.76
CA HIS A 470 -38.53 -39.49 44.92
C HIS A 470 -37.46 -40.02 43.97
N GLY A 471 -36.27 -40.30 44.56
CA GLY A 471 -35.36 -41.32 44.02
C GLY A 471 -35.93 -42.74 44.20
N PRO A 472 -35.33 -43.73 43.55
CA PRO A 472 -34.76 -44.79 44.35
C PRO A 472 -33.37 -45.29 43.85
N THR A 473 -32.55 -45.56 44.88
CA THR A 473 -31.72 -46.79 45.17
C THR A 473 -31.01 -47.48 44.00
N ALA A 474 -29.70 -47.52 44.20
CA ALA A 474 -28.79 -48.51 43.58
C ALA A 474 -29.08 -49.95 43.99
N PRO A 475 -28.61 -50.95 43.26
CA PRO A 475 -27.95 -52.08 43.87
C PRO A 475 -26.52 -52.33 43.40
N ASN A 476 -25.75 -52.62 44.38
CA ASN A 476 -24.46 -53.21 44.51
C ASN A 476 -24.42 -54.62 43.92
N GLN A 477 -23.38 -55.00 43.16
CA GLN A 477 -22.85 -56.37 43.08
C GLN A 477 -21.45 -56.32 42.46
N GLN A 478 -20.44 -56.53 43.27
CA GLN A 478 -19.57 -57.69 43.48
C GLN A 478 -18.98 -58.29 42.20
N GLY A 479 -17.63 -58.19 42.16
CA GLY A 479 -16.74 -58.85 41.23
C GLY A 479 -16.73 -60.39 41.41
N PRO A 480 -15.94 -61.13 40.64
CA PRO A 480 -14.62 -61.52 41.13
C PRO A 480 -13.47 -61.37 40.09
N GLY A 481 -12.30 -61.36 40.63
CA GLY A 481 -11.01 -61.37 39.95
C GLY A 481 -10.57 -62.78 39.52
N PRO A 482 -9.24 -63.08 39.40
CA PRO A 482 -8.55 -63.12 38.12
C PRO A 482 -8.12 -64.55 37.78
N THR A 483 -7.82 -64.83 36.48
CA THR A 483 -6.87 -65.90 36.11
C THR A 483 -6.31 -65.73 34.71
N ALA A 484 -5.01 -65.95 34.65
CA ALA A 484 -4.06 -66.22 33.56
C ALA A 484 -3.62 -65.10 32.67
#